data_7ba33ba15c2a057aa54bf112f7bb63a9
#
_entry.id   7ba33ba15c2a057aa54bf112f7bb63a9
#
_cell.length_a   1.000
_cell.length_b   1.000
_cell.length_c   1.000
_cell.angle_alpha   90.00
_cell.angle_beta   90.00
_cell.angle_gamma   90.00
#
_symmetry.space_group_name_H-M   'P 1'
#
loop_
_entity.id
_entity.type
_entity.pdbx_description
1 polymer ?
#
loop_
_entity_poly.entity_id
_entity_poly.type
_entity_poly.pdbx_seq_one_letter_code
_entity_poly.pdbx_strand_id
1 'polypeptide(L)'
;MEQLYPELDLLIINMSEGDESFQKELTQAIYLGLLELKDIYTEGSMERDDEKIQQIRHKLKPTLSIFELTHIIDELQVGKEIIESRGFDNDLFQSHFQNLQLKLDAAIQRVYKLTL
;
A
#
# COMPACT_ATOMS: atom_id res chain seq x y z
N MET A 1 7.61 14.31 -11.61
CA MET A 1 7.54 12.96 -11.04
C MET A 1 6.41 12.18 -11.69
N GLU A 2 6.72 10.99 -12.15
CA GLU A 2 5.73 10.14 -12.78
C GLU A 2 4.70 9.64 -11.78
N GLN A 3 3.42 9.63 -12.16
CA GLN A 3 2.36 9.11 -11.30
C GLN A 3 2.34 7.59 -11.39
N LEU A 4 2.42 6.93 -10.23
CA LEU A 4 2.42 5.48 -10.17
C LEU A 4 1.04 4.86 -10.43
N TYR A 5 -0.03 5.58 -10.12
CA TYR A 5 -1.39 5.07 -10.24
C TYR A 5 -2.29 6.09 -10.92
N PRO A 6 -2.04 6.39 -12.21
CA PRO A 6 -2.77 7.46 -12.89
C PRO A 6 -4.25 7.16 -13.12
N GLU A 7 -4.64 5.88 -13.09
CA GLU A 7 -6.02 5.46 -13.35
C GLU A 7 -6.82 5.13 -12.10
N LEU A 8 -6.23 5.35 -10.93
CA LEU A 8 -6.90 5.02 -9.66
C LEU A 8 -8.22 5.78 -9.52
N ASP A 9 -8.24 7.04 -9.92
CA ASP A 9 -9.44 7.88 -9.87
C ASP A 9 -10.57 7.27 -10.70
N LEU A 10 -10.24 6.85 -11.94
CA LEU A 10 -11.21 6.26 -12.85
C LEU A 10 -11.72 4.94 -12.32
N LEU A 11 -10.84 4.15 -11.72
CA LEU A 11 -11.23 2.86 -11.13
C LEU A 11 -12.26 3.08 -10.01
N ILE A 12 -11.99 4.03 -9.12
CA ILE A 12 -12.91 4.34 -8.03
C ILE A 12 -14.25 4.82 -8.57
N ILE A 13 -14.24 5.71 -9.56
CA ILE A 13 -15.46 6.23 -10.20
C ILE A 13 -16.25 5.08 -10.83
N ASN A 14 -15.59 4.19 -11.55
CA ASN A 14 -16.26 3.07 -12.20
C ASN A 14 -16.85 2.08 -11.20
N MET A 15 -16.14 1.80 -10.11
CA MET A 15 -16.64 0.89 -9.06
C MET A 15 -17.87 1.46 -8.36
N SER A 16 -17.95 2.78 -8.23
CA SER A 16 -19.07 3.42 -7.55
C SER A 16 -20.31 3.60 -8.44
N GLU A 17 -20.16 3.37 -9.75
CA GLU A 17 -21.27 3.44 -10.72
C GLU A 17 -22.05 4.77 -10.66
N GLY A 18 -21.34 5.87 -10.40
CA GLY A 18 -21.95 7.19 -10.33
C GLY A 18 -22.59 7.55 -8.99
N ASP A 19 -22.52 6.66 -8.01
CA ASP A 19 -23.01 6.91 -6.66
C ASP A 19 -21.93 7.66 -5.86
N GLU A 20 -22.15 8.96 -5.65
CA GLU A 20 -21.18 9.82 -4.94
C GLU A 20 -20.94 9.36 -3.51
N SER A 21 -21.97 8.89 -2.82
CA SER A 21 -21.84 8.41 -1.44
C SER A 21 -20.94 7.18 -1.39
N PHE A 22 -21.15 6.23 -2.29
CA PHE A 22 -20.34 5.03 -2.37
C PHE A 22 -18.90 5.35 -2.80
N GLN A 23 -18.75 6.32 -3.72
CA GLN A 23 -17.44 6.78 -4.14
C GLN A 23 -16.63 7.31 -2.95
N LYS A 24 -17.27 8.09 -2.07
CA LYS A 24 -16.62 8.59 -0.86
C LYS A 24 -16.23 7.47 0.08
N GLU A 25 -17.08 6.46 0.24
CA GLU A 25 -16.79 5.31 1.08
C GLU A 25 -15.61 4.52 0.57
N LEU A 26 -15.56 4.27 -0.75
CA LEU A 26 -14.44 3.56 -1.37
C LEU A 26 -13.12 4.33 -1.21
N THR A 27 -13.18 5.64 -1.48
CA THR A 27 -11.99 6.50 -1.36
C THR A 27 -11.47 6.50 0.06
N GLN A 28 -12.37 6.64 1.03
CA GLN A 28 -12.00 6.64 2.43
C GLN A 28 -11.42 5.29 2.86
N ALA A 29 -12.02 4.19 2.41
CA ALA A 29 -11.56 2.86 2.77
C ALA A 29 -10.12 2.60 2.28
N ILE A 30 -9.83 2.94 1.01
CA ILE A 30 -8.48 2.74 0.50
C ILE A 30 -7.48 3.68 1.16
N TYR A 31 -7.89 4.92 1.44
CA TYR A 31 -7.02 5.89 2.12
C TYR A 31 -6.60 5.37 3.49
N LEU A 32 -7.56 4.95 4.31
CA LEU A 32 -7.29 4.43 5.64
C LEU A 32 -6.47 3.14 5.59
N GLY A 33 -6.76 2.28 4.60
CA GLY A 33 -5.99 1.04 4.42
C GLY A 33 -4.53 1.29 4.09
N LEU A 34 -4.26 2.26 3.21
CA LEU A 34 -2.88 2.61 2.85
C LEU A 34 -2.14 3.22 4.04
N LEU A 35 -2.79 4.07 4.82
CA LEU A 35 -2.19 4.63 6.03
C LEU A 35 -1.86 3.54 7.04
N GLU A 36 -2.77 2.61 7.25
CA GLU A 36 -2.56 1.49 8.17
C GLU A 36 -1.39 0.63 7.70
N LEU A 37 -1.34 0.31 6.41
CA LEU A 37 -0.25 -0.47 5.85
C LEU A 37 1.09 0.20 6.09
N LYS A 38 1.17 1.51 5.82
CA LYS A 38 2.40 2.25 6.03
C LYS A 38 2.82 2.23 7.50
N ASP A 39 1.90 2.52 8.41
CA ASP A 39 2.20 2.61 9.84
C ASP A 39 2.62 1.26 10.41
N ILE A 40 1.87 0.21 10.14
CA ILE A 40 2.15 -1.12 10.71
C ILE A 40 3.38 -1.74 10.07
N TYR A 41 3.59 -1.57 8.77
CA TYR A 41 4.79 -2.08 8.11
C TYR A 41 6.04 -1.39 8.63
N THR A 42 5.98 -0.08 8.84
CA THR A 42 7.09 0.69 9.42
C THR A 42 7.39 0.19 10.84
N GLU A 43 6.35 0.05 11.66
CA GLU A 43 6.49 -0.43 13.03
C GLU A 43 7.08 -1.84 13.08
N GLY A 44 6.55 -2.75 12.26
CA GLY A 44 7.07 -4.11 12.17
C GLY A 44 8.52 -4.16 11.70
N SER A 45 8.90 -3.29 10.77
CA SER A 45 10.28 -3.20 10.29
C SER A 45 11.22 -2.71 11.39
N MET A 46 10.82 -1.70 12.15
CA MET A 46 11.62 -1.17 13.25
C MET A 46 11.78 -2.18 14.39
N GLU A 47 10.72 -2.94 14.68
CA GLU A 47 10.71 -3.96 15.72
C GLU A 47 11.32 -5.29 15.27
N ARG A 48 11.60 -5.43 13.98
CA ARG A 48 12.02 -6.69 13.33
C ARG A 48 11.02 -7.81 13.59
N ASP A 49 9.73 -7.47 13.50
CA ASP A 49 8.62 -8.37 13.79
C ASP A 49 8.01 -8.86 12.48
N ASP A 50 8.49 -9.99 11.99
CA ASP A 50 8.02 -10.59 10.74
C ASP A 50 6.53 -10.94 10.81
N GLU A 51 6.07 -11.41 11.96
CA GLU A 51 4.65 -11.76 12.13
C GLU A 51 3.74 -10.55 11.93
N LYS A 52 4.11 -9.41 12.51
CA LYS A 52 3.36 -8.16 12.34
C LYS A 52 3.30 -7.77 10.86
N ILE A 53 4.41 -7.90 10.16
CA ILE A 53 4.48 -7.59 8.72
C ILE A 53 3.61 -8.56 7.92
N GLN A 54 3.65 -9.85 8.23
CA GLN A 54 2.81 -10.84 7.56
C GLN A 54 1.34 -10.54 7.75
N GLN A 55 0.96 -10.19 8.97
CA GLN A 55 -0.44 -9.90 9.29
C GLN A 55 -0.97 -8.70 8.53
N ILE A 56 -0.21 -7.60 8.48
CA ILE A 56 -0.68 -6.41 7.76
C ILE A 56 -0.70 -6.67 6.25
N ARG A 57 0.28 -7.38 5.73
CA ARG A 57 0.33 -7.74 4.31
C ARG A 57 -0.91 -8.57 3.93
N HIS A 58 -1.23 -9.55 4.76
CA HIS A 58 -2.39 -10.42 4.54
C HIS A 58 -3.70 -9.63 4.62
N LYS A 59 -3.82 -8.76 5.59
CA LYS A 59 -5.01 -7.95 5.79
C LYS A 59 -5.30 -7.04 4.60
N LEU A 60 -4.28 -6.40 4.05
CA LEU A 60 -4.44 -5.40 3.00
C LEU A 60 -4.41 -5.98 1.58
N LYS A 61 -3.99 -7.22 1.40
CA LYS A 61 -3.88 -7.83 0.07
C LYS A 61 -5.18 -7.76 -0.75
N PRO A 62 -6.35 -8.11 -0.20
CA PRO A 62 -7.60 -7.99 -0.97
C PRO A 62 -7.87 -6.55 -1.43
N THR A 63 -7.66 -5.58 -0.54
CA THR A 63 -7.88 -4.17 -0.86
C THR A 63 -6.93 -3.71 -1.97
N LEU A 64 -5.65 -4.06 -1.85
CA LEU A 64 -4.66 -3.70 -2.86
C LEU A 64 -4.99 -4.32 -4.22
N SER A 65 -5.48 -5.55 -4.22
CA SER A 65 -5.86 -6.24 -5.47
C SER A 65 -7.08 -5.61 -6.12
N ILE A 66 -8.09 -5.27 -5.33
CA ILE A 66 -9.32 -4.64 -5.84
C ILE A 66 -9.02 -3.30 -6.50
N PHE A 67 -8.13 -2.51 -5.91
CA PHE A 67 -7.76 -1.20 -6.45
C PHE A 67 -6.55 -1.27 -7.40
N GLU A 68 -6.15 -2.47 -7.80
CA GLU A 68 -5.09 -2.72 -8.79
C GLU A 68 -3.78 -2.02 -8.47
N LEU A 69 -3.42 -1.99 -7.18
CA LEU A 69 -2.18 -1.36 -6.71
C LEU A 69 -1.01 -2.34 -6.83
N THR A 70 -0.75 -2.79 -8.06
CA THR A 70 0.22 -3.84 -8.36
C THR A 70 1.65 -3.49 -7.96
N HIS A 71 2.05 -2.23 -8.09
CA HIS A 71 3.39 -1.81 -7.69
C HIS A 71 3.63 -2.03 -6.20
N ILE A 72 2.61 -1.80 -5.38
CA ILE A 72 2.71 -2.02 -3.93
C ILE A 72 2.71 -3.52 -3.63
N ILE A 73 1.83 -4.28 -4.29
CA ILE A 73 1.76 -5.74 -4.12
C ILE A 73 3.11 -6.37 -4.45
N ASP A 74 3.70 -5.99 -5.58
CA ASP A 74 4.99 -6.52 -6.02
C ASP A 74 6.11 -6.15 -5.03
N GLU A 75 6.10 -4.92 -4.52
CA GLU A 75 7.11 -4.49 -3.55
C GLU A 75 6.98 -5.25 -2.23
N LEU A 76 5.75 -5.53 -1.79
CA LEU A 76 5.53 -6.33 -0.59
C LEU A 76 6.05 -7.75 -0.76
N GLN A 77 5.94 -8.32 -1.97
CA GLN A 77 6.49 -9.64 -2.28
C GLN A 77 8.01 -9.62 -2.23
N VAL A 78 8.64 -8.58 -2.77
CA VAL A 78 10.10 -8.40 -2.66
C VAL A 78 10.53 -8.40 -1.19
N GLY A 79 9.83 -7.64 -0.36
CA GLY A 79 10.12 -7.58 1.06
C GLY A 79 9.99 -8.92 1.76
N LYS A 80 8.95 -9.68 1.42
CA LYS A 80 8.74 -11.02 1.97
C LYS A 80 9.94 -11.92 1.68
N GLU A 81 10.40 -11.93 0.44
CA GLU A 81 11.53 -12.76 0.02
C GLU A 81 12.83 -12.35 0.73
N ILE A 82 13.06 -11.06 0.89
CA ILE A 82 14.25 -10.56 1.59
C ILE A 82 14.22 -10.96 3.06
N ILE A 83 13.09 -10.76 3.74
CA ILE A 83 12.96 -11.10 5.16
C ILE A 83 13.19 -12.60 5.37
N GLU A 84 12.60 -13.43 4.53
CA GLU A 84 12.73 -14.89 4.65
C GLU A 84 14.14 -15.40 4.40
N SER A 85 14.88 -14.76 3.48
CA SER A 85 16.21 -15.22 3.10
C SER A 85 17.33 -14.52 3.85
N ARG A 86 17.17 -13.25 4.24
CA ARG A 86 18.25 -12.41 4.78
C ARG A 86 17.90 -11.63 6.04
N GLY A 87 16.61 -11.60 6.43
CA GLY A 87 16.17 -10.83 7.58
C GLY A 87 16.08 -9.33 7.30
N PHE A 88 16.13 -8.53 8.36
CA PHE A 88 15.89 -7.08 8.31
C PHE A 88 17.17 -6.24 8.22
N ASP A 89 18.28 -6.74 8.72
CA ASP A 89 19.51 -5.95 8.92
C ASP A 89 20.47 -6.11 7.73
N ASN A 90 20.05 -5.57 6.57
CA ASN A 90 20.87 -5.62 5.36
C ASN A 90 20.45 -4.52 4.38
N ASP A 91 21.32 -4.25 3.40
CA ASP A 91 21.09 -3.20 2.42
C ASP A 91 19.91 -3.49 1.49
N LEU A 92 19.65 -4.76 1.21
CA LEU A 92 18.54 -5.15 0.37
C LEU A 92 17.20 -4.77 1.02
N PHE A 93 17.08 -5.04 2.33
CA PHE A 93 15.86 -4.66 3.04
C PHE A 93 15.72 -3.14 3.12
N GLN A 94 16.82 -2.42 3.35
CA GLN A 94 16.77 -0.95 3.41
C GLN A 94 16.31 -0.36 2.07
N SER A 95 16.83 -0.87 0.96
CA SER A 95 16.40 -0.42 -0.37
C SER A 95 14.93 -0.73 -0.63
N HIS A 96 14.51 -1.94 -0.27
CA HIS A 96 13.10 -2.35 -0.37
C HIS A 96 12.21 -1.41 0.45
N PHE A 97 12.59 -1.14 1.70
CA PHE A 97 11.78 -0.30 2.59
C PHE A 97 11.60 1.10 2.02
N GLN A 98 12.69 1.69 1.50
CA GLN A 98 12.62 3.01 0.87
C GLN A 98 11.70 3.00 -0.35
N ASN A 99 11.83 1.97 -1.19
CA ASN A 99 10.98 1.84 -2.38
C ASN A 99 9.51 1.70 -2.00
N LEU A 100 9.22 0.91 -0.98
CA LEU A 100 7.85 0.73 -0.50
C LEU A 100 7.28 2.04 0.03
N GLN A 101 8.06 2.79 0.81
CA GLN A 101 7.62 4.09 1.34
C GLN A 101 7.29 5.06 0.20
N LEU A 102 8.12 5.12 -0.84
CA LEU A 102 7.86 5.98 -1.98
C LEU A 102 6.57 5.60 -2.69
N LYS A 103 6.34 4.31 -2.90
CA LYS A 103 5.14 3.82 -3.57
C LYS A 103 3.88 4.07 -2.74
N LEU A 104 3.96 3.84 -1.43
CA LEU A 104 2.84 4.10 -0.52
C LEU A 104 2.52 5.58 -0.46
N ASP A 105 3.54 6.44 -0.35
CA ASP A 105 3.32 7.88 -0.28
C ASP A 105 2.68 8.42 -1.56
N ALA A 106 3.11 7.92 -2.72
CA ALA A 106 2.52 8.31 -4.00
C ALA A 106 1.04 7.94 -4.07
N ALA A 107 0.70 6.72 -3.65
CA ALA A 107 -0.69 6.25 -3.64
C ALA A 107 -1.53 7.02 -2.62
N ILE A 108 -0.98 7.24 -1.42
CA ILE A 108 -1.66 7.98 -0.35
C ILE A 108 -1.98 9.40 -0.81
N GLN A 109 -1.01 10.09 -1.41
CA GLN A 109 -1.22 11.45 -1.90
C GLN A 109 -2.27 11.49 -3.01
N ARG A 110 -2.25 10.51 -3.90
CA ARG A 110 -3.22 10.42 -4.97
C ARG A 110 -4.64 10.27 -4.43
N VAL A 111 -4.81 9.35 -3.48
CA VAL A 111 -6.12 9.11 -2.87
C VAL A 111 -6.54 10.30 -2.03
N TYR A 112 -5.61 10.92 -1.30
CA TYR A 112 -5.90 12.08 -0.47
C TYR A 112 -6.57 13.21 -1.27
N LYS A 113 -6.08 13.46 -2.48
CA LYS A 113 -6.66 14.49 -3.36
C LYS A 113 -8.12 14.17 -3.69
N LEU A 114 -8.49 12.91 -3.72
CA LEU A 114 -9.87 12.50 -4.00
C LEU A 114 -10.78 12.66 -2.78
N THR A 115 -10.24 12.86 -1.58
CA THR A 115 -11.02 13.08 -0.37
C THR A 115 -11.38 14.55 -0.15
N LEU A 116 -10.78 15.44 -0.93
CA LEU A 116 -10.98 16.90 -0.78
C LEU A 116 -12.30 17.43 -1.38
#